data_c61cd93790cc8e5a85a189adaebd8850
#
_entry.id   c61cd93790cc8e5a85a189adaebd8850
#
_cell.length_a   1.000
_cell.length_b   1.000
_cell.length_c   1.000
_cell.angle_alpha   90.00
_cell.angle_beta   90.00
_cell.angle_gamma   90.00
#
_symmetry.space_group_name_H-M   'P 1'
#
loop_
_entity.id
_entity.type
_entity.pdbx_description
1 polymer ?
#
loop_
_entity_poly.entity_id
_entity_poly.type
_entity_poly.pdbx_seq_one_letter_code
_entity_poly.pdbx_strand_id
1 'polypeptide(L)'
;GLKLLSVYLLLIIDANKLIFYGAIVMLTQIGVTLLYRLYCTRKWEHCKFNLSLDREFLRPLLSYSGWDLFGNASLVARTQGVNVLLNIFFGAILNAAAGIAMQVQTAAMSFATNVMTAFRPQIVKTYAAKSYSEMINLISLGSIITYILYLIIATPLIFEMDFILHIWLEEVPDYAVCFCRLALLMDLFSNLGRVLMI
;
A
#
# COMPACT_ATOMS: atom_id res chain seq x y z
N GLY A 1 1.98 -11.22 -13.02
CA GLY A 1 1.77 -12.21 -14.07
C GLY A 1 0.31 -12.58 -14.30
N LEU A 2 -0.36 -13.26 -13.34
CA LEU A 2 -1.74 -13.78 -13.50
C LEU A 2 -2.80 -12.68 -13.75
N LYS A 3 -2.69 -11.53 -13.08
CA LYS A 3 -3.61 -10.39 -13.31
C LYS A 3 -3.47 -9.78 -14.70
N LEU A 4 -2.27 -9.82 -15.28
CA LEU A 4 -2.03 -9.31 -16.64
C LEU A 4 -2.62 -10.25 -17.69
N LEU A 5 -2.52 -11.56 -17.47
CA LEU A 5 -3.12 -12.59 -18.29
C LEU A 5 -4.65 -12.50 -18.29
N SER A 6 -5.27 -12.16 -17.16
CA SER A 6 -6.72 -11.97 -17.07
C SER A 6 -7.22 -10.75 -17.85
N VAL A 7 -6.41 -9.70 -18.00
CA VAL A 7 -6.75 -8.53 -18.82
C VAL A 7 -6.71 -8.88 -20.32
N TYR A 8 -5.73 -9.68 -20.76
CA TYR A 8 -5.67 -10.15 -22.15
C TYR A 8 -6.85 -11.07 -22.52
N LEU A 9 -7.33 -11.87 -21.58
CA LEU A 9 -8.53 -12.72 -21.78
C LEU A 9 -9.80 -11.88 -22.01
N LEU A 10 -9.86 -10.65 -21.47
CA LEU A 10 -10.98 -9.72 -21.69
C LEU A 10 -11.06 -9.17 -23.11
N LEU A 11 -9.95 -9.18 -23.86
CA LEU A 11 -9.94 -8.74 -25.27
C LEU A 11 -10.70 -9.72 -26.20
N ILE A 12 -10.87 -10.97 -25.77
CA ILE A 12 -11.47 -12.06 -26.57
C ILE A 12 -12.98 -12.20 -26.31
N ILE A 13 -13.51 -11.58 -25.23
CA ILE A 13 -14.88 -11.80 -24.77
C ILE A 13 -15.71 -10.54 -24.94
N ASP A 14 -16.79 -10.62 -25.73
CA ASP A 14 -17.72 -9.52 -26.00
C ASP A 14 -18.86 -9.35 -24.99
N ALA A 15 -18.87 -10.13 -23.90
CA ALA A 15 -19.85 -10.01 -22.82
C ALA A 15 -19.48 -8.88 -21.84
N ASN A 16 -20.35 -8.59 -20.84
CA ASN A 16 -20.15 -7.58 -19.79
C ASN A 16 -18.74 -7.67 -19.17
N LYS A 17 -17.78 -6.96 -19.77
CA LYS A 17 -16.34 -7.02 -19.46
C LYS A 17 -16.03 -6.82 -17.99
N LEU A 18 -16.84 -5.99 -17.30
CA LEU A 18 -16.64 -5.66 -15.89
C LEU A 18 -16.98 -6.84 -14.97
N ILE A 19 -18.11 -7.52 -15.22
CA ILE A 19 -18.53 -8.69 -14.42
C ILE A 19 -17.57 -9.85 -14.63
N PHE A 20 -17.14 -10.07 -15.87
CA PHE A 20 -16.22 -11.14 -16.21
C PHE A 20 -14.83 -10.91 -15.60
N TYR A 21 -14.35 -9.66 -15.63
CA TYR A 21 -13.11 -9.29 -14.94
C TYR A 21 -13.19 -9.56 -13.45
N GLY A 22 -14.26 -9.13 -12.79
CA GLY A 22 -14.48 -9.38 -11.35
C GLY A 22 -14.49 -10.88 -11.01
N ALA A 23 -15.16 -11.69 -11.85
CA ALA A 23 -15.20 -13.14 -11.66
C ALA A 23 -13.82 -13.80 -11.82
N ILE A 24 -13.03 -13.41 -12.84
CA ILE A 24 -11.68 -13.93 -13.03
C ILE A 24 -10.75 -13.54 -11.87
N VAL A 25 -10.80 -12.30 -11.40
CA VAL A 25 -10.00 -11.85 -10.26
C VAL A 25 -10.37 -12.63 -9.01
N MET A 26 -11.66 -12.85 -8.76
CA MET A 26 -12.16 -13.65 -7.63
C MET A 26 -11.67 -15.11 -7.72
N LEU A 27 -11.84 -15.77 -8.87
CA LEU A 27 -11.38 -17.15 -9.08
C LEU A 27 -9.86 -17.28 -8.93
N THR A 28 -9.11 -16.34 -9.46
CA THR A 28 -7.65 -16.30 -9.31
C THR A 28 -7.24 -16.19 -7.85
N GLN A 29 -7.90 -15.32 -7.09
CA GLN A 29 -7.62 -15.13 -5.67
C GLN A 29 -7.98 -16.37 -4.84
N ILE A 30 -9.12 -17.00 -5.11
CA ILE A 30 -9.52 -18.26 -4.48
C ILE A 30 -8.52 -19.38 -4.81
N GLY A 31 -8.13 -19.50 -6.08
CA GLY A 31 -7.16 -20.51 -6.52
C GLY A 31 -5.80 -20.36 -5.83
N VAL A 32 -5.27 -19.15 -5.77
CA VAL A 32 -4.01 -18.85 -5.05
C VAL A 32 -4.12 -19.18 -3.57
N THR A 33 -5.23 -18.79 -2.91
CA THR A 33 -5.45 -19.06 -1.49
C THR A 33 -5.55 -20.57 -1.22
N LEU A 34 -6.25 -21.33 -2.07
CA LEU A 34 -6.34 -22.78 -1.95
C LEU A 34 -4.98 -23.47 -2.16
N LEU A 35 -4.19 -23.03 -3.14
CA LEU A 35 -2.84 -23.56 -3.37
C LEU A 35 -1.93 -23.31 -2.15
N TYR A 36 -1.94 -22.11 -1.58
CA TYR A 36 -1.19 -21.80 -0.36
C TYR A 36 -1.65 -22.67 0.80
N ARG A 37 -2.96 -22.81 0.99
CA ARG A 37 -3.52 -23.66 2.06
C ARG A 37 -3.10 -25.11 1.90
N LEU A 38 -3.23 -25.68 0.69
CA LEU A 38 -2.82 -27.05 0.40
C LEU A 38 -1.31 -27.26 0.61
N TYR A 39 -0.50 -26.33 0.18
CA TYR A 39 0.95 -26.39 0.36
C TYR A 39 1.33 -26.33 1.84
N CYS A 40 0.78 -25.36 2.58
CA CYS A 40 1.07 -25.20 4.01
C CYS A 40 0.60 -26.40 4.84
N THR A 41 -0.61 -26.91 4.60
CA THR A 41 -1.14 -28.06 5.34
C THR A 41 -0.40 -29.36 5.05
N ARG A 42 0.17 -29.51 3.84
CA ARG A 42 0.98 -30.69 3.50
C ARG A 42 2.40 -30.63 4.05
N LYS A 43 3.01 -29.44 4.11
CA LYS A 43 4.40 -29.27 4.49
C LYS A 43 4.60 -29.08 5.99
N TRP A 44 3.62 -28.52 6.72
CA TRP A 44 3.74 -28.13 8.11
C TRP A 44 2.57 -28.70 8.92
N GLU A 45 2.82 -29.62 9.85
CA GLU A 45 1.77 -30.23 10.70
C GLU A 45 1.07 -29.19 11.61
N HIS A 46 1.77 -28.12 11.98
CA HIS A 46 1.23 -27.04 12.81
C HIS A 46 0.29 -26.07 12.07
N CYS A 47 0.22 -26.16 10.74
CA CYS A 47 -0.70 -25.33 9.93
C CYS A 47 -2.09 -25.96 9.74
N LYS A 48 -2.41 -27.02 10.49
CA LYS A 48 -3.77 -27.59 10.50
C LYS A 48 -4.71 -26.62 11.23
N PHE A 49 -5.79 -26.28 10.56
CA PHE A 49 -6.82 -25.42 11.14
C PHE A 49 -7.46 -26.11 12.34
N ASN A 50 -7.15 -25.65 13.54
CA ASN A 50 -7.75 -26.11 14.77
C ASN A 50 -8.55 -24.96 15.39
N LEU A 51 -9.86 -25.11 15.46
CA LEU A 51 -10.74 -24.12 16.05
C LEU A 51 -10.70 -24.27 17.58
N SER A 52 -9.60 -23.91 18.22
CA SER A 52 -9.57 -23.82 19.67
C SER A 52 -9.99 -22.40 20.08
N LEU A 53 -11.16 -22.26 20.65
CA LEU A 53 -11.65 -21.02 21.27
C LEU A 53 -11.10 -20.89 22.71
N ASP A 54 -9.77 -20.80 22.81
CA ASP A 54 -9.15 -20.57 24.11
C ASP A 54 -9.29 -19.08 24.48
N ARG A 55 -10.03 -18.84 25.54
CA ARG A 55 -10.43 -17.49 25.98
C ARG A 55 -9.24 -16.66 26.48
N GLU A 56 -8.22 -17.31 27.01
CA GLU A 56 -6.97 -16.66 27.43
C GLU A 56 -6.20 -16.10 26.25
N PHE A 57 -6.24 -16.79 25.11
CA PHE A 57 -5.57 -16.36 23.88
C PHE A 57 -6.38 -15.37 23.06
N LEU A 58 -7.70 -15.57 23.02
CA LEU A 58 -8.62 -14.71 22.26
C LEU A 58 -8.74 -13.30 22.81
N ARG A 59 -8.74 -13.11 24.12
CA ARG A 59 -8.94 -11.80 24.74
C ARG A 59 -7.86 -10.77 24.39
N PRO A 60 -6.55 -11.05 24.51
CA PRO A 60 -5.51 -10.11 24.09
C PRO A 60 -5.49 -9.89 22.57
N LEU A 61 -5.80 -10.93 21.80
CA LEU A 61 -5.86 -10.87 20.35
C LEU A 61 -7.01 -9.99 19.85
N LEU A 62 -8.20 -10.12 20.42
CA LEU A 62 -9.36 -9.27 20.12
C LEU A 62 -9.14 -7.83 20.57
N SER A 63 -8.50 -7.63 21.73
CA SER A 63 -8.19 -6.29 22.22
C SER A 63 -7.21 -5.58 21.27
N TYR A 64 -6.12 -6.24 20.89
CA TYR A 64 -5.15 -5.70 19.94
C TYR A 64 -5.77 -5.45 18.57
N SER A 65 -6.48 -6.44 18.02
CA SER A 65 -7.16 -6.31 16.72
C SER A 65 -8.24 -5.24 16.72
N GLY A 66 -8.93 -5.04 17.85
CA GLY A 66 -9.95 -3.99 18.01
C GLY A 66 -9.35 -2.59 17.91
N TRP A 67 -8.23 -2.35 18.59
CA TRP A 67 -7.52 -1.07 18.49
C TRP A 67 -6.93 -0.84 17.09
N ASP A 68 -6.34 -1.87 16.49
CA ASP A 68 -5.81 -1.81 15.13
C ASP A 68 -6.92 -1.55 14.11
N LEU A 69 -8.07 -2.21 14.25
CA LEU A 69 -9.26 -1.98 13.43
C LEU A 69 -9.74 -0.53 13.54
N PHE A 70 -9.82 0.02 14.75
CA PHE A 70 -10.23 1.40 14.98
C PHE A 70 -9.25 2.40 14.35
N GLY A 71 -7.95 2.18 14.50
CA GLY A 71 -6.91 2.98 13.87
C GLY A 71 -7.00 2.95 12.34
N ASN A 72 -7.10 1.76 11.76
CA ASN A 72 -7.23 1.59 10.31
C ASN A 72 -8.55 2.15 9.77
N ALA A 73 -9.67 1.96 10.49
CA ALA A 73 -10.96 2.54 10.11
C ALA A 73 -10.89 4.07 10.07
N SER A 74 -10.21 4.70 11.01
CA SER A 74 -10.00 6.15 11.04
C SER A 74 -9.18 6.64 9.84
N LEU A 75 -8.12 5.92 9.45
CA LEU A 75 -7.33 6.22 8.25
C LEU A 75 -8.15 6.09 6.97
N VAL A 76 -8.94 5.00 6.85
CA VAL A 76 -9.83 4.79 5.70
C VAL A 76 -10.90 5.87 5.66
N ALA A 77 -11.55 6.19 6.77
CA ALA A 77 -12.56 7.24 6.86
C ALA A 77 -11.99 8.60 6.44
N ARG A 78 -10.78 8.94 6.88
CA ARG A 78 -10.09 10.17 6.45
C ARG A 78 -9.86 10.18 4.94
N THR A 79 -9.31 9.12 4.38
CA THR A 79 -8.95 9.06 2.95
C THR A 79 -10.20 9.06 2.07
N GLN A 80 -11.18 8.22 2.38
CA GLN A 80 -12.42 8.13 1.63
C GLN A 80 -13.30 9.37 1.84
N GLY A 81 -13.30 9.94 3.06
CA GLY A 81 -14.01 11.19 3.36
C GLY A 81 -13.50 12.34 2.49
N VAL A 82 -12.19 12.50 2.34
CA VAL A 82 -11.61 13.51 1.45
C VAL A 82 -12.04 13.26 -0.01
N ASN A 83 -12.02 12.02 -0.49
CA ASN A 83 -12.44 11.69 -1.86
C ASN A 83 -13.93 12.03 -2.09
N VAL A 84 -14.80 11.71 -1.12
CA VAL A 84 -16.23 12.07 -1.19
C VAL A 84 -16.43 13.57 -1.22
N LEU A 85 -15.75 14.32 -0.35
CA LEU A 85 -15.83 15.78 -0.31
C LEU A 85 -15.31 16.40 -1.62
N LEU A 86 -14.17 15.92 -2.14
CA LEU A 86 -13.66 16.39 -3.43
C LEU A 86 -14.68 16.15 -4.56
N ASN A 87 -15.32 15.00 -4.58
CA ASN A 87 -16.30 14.70 -5.61
C ASN A 87 -17.57 15.57 -5.49
N ILE A 88 -18.06 15.83 -4.27
CA ILE A 88 -19.27 16.64 -4.03
C ILE A 88 -19.02 18.12 -4.36
N PHE A 89 -17.90 18.69 -3.91
CA PHE A 89 -17.66 20.13 -4.03
C PHE A 89 -16.96 20.52 -5.33
N PHE A 90 -16.15 19.67 -5.90
CA PHE A 90 -15.29 20.00 -7.04
C PHE A 90 -15.53 19.12 -8.28
N GLY A 91 -16.36 18.09 -8.14
CA GLY A 91 -16.75 17.22 -9.24
C GLY A 91 -15.75 16.12 -9.57
N ALA A 92 -16.11 15.33 -10.59
CA ALA A 92 -15.39 14.09 -10.94
C ALA A 92 -13.99 14.34 -11.49
N ILE A 93 -13.75 15.46 -12.18
CA ILE A 93 -12.45 15.78 -12.81
C ILE A 93 -11.36 15.96 -11.76
N LEU A 94 -11.62 16.78 -10.73
CA LEU A 94 -10.65 16.99 -9.65
C LEU A 94 -10.45 15.72 -8.81
N ASN A 95 -11.52 14.94 -8.61
CA ASN A 95 -11.41 13.68 -7.90
C ASN A 95 -10.55 12.65 -8.68
N ALA A 96 -10.68 12.64 -10.01
CA ALA A 96 -9.80 11.83 -10.87
C ALA A 96 -8.34 12.28 -10.78
N ALA A 97 -8.09 13.60 -10.84
CA ALA A 97 -6.75 14.16 -10.69
C ALA A 97 -6.11 13.79 -9.33
N ALA A 98 -6.88 13.88 -8.24
CA ALA A 98 -6.44 13.46 -6.91
C ALA A 98 -6.15 11.95 -6.85
N GLY A 99 -6.99 11.12 -7.50
CA GLY A 99 -6.78 9.67 -7.60
C GLY A 99 -5.49 9.29 -8.34
N ILE A 100 -5.18 10.00 -9.43
CA ILE A 100 -3.92 9.83 -10.17
C ILE A 100 -2.74 10.23 -9.29
N ALA A 101 -2.83 11.36 -8.59
CA ALA A 101 -1.79 11.81 -7.67
C ALA A 101 -1.52 10.77 -6.56
N MET A 102 -2.56 10.16 -5.99
CA MET A 102 -2.42 9.09 -5.01
C MET A 102 -1.74 7.84 -5.59
N GLN A 103 -1.98 7.50 -6.85
CA GLN A 103 -1.32 6.36 -7.50
C GLN A 103 0.18 6.63 -7.70
N VAL A 104 0.54 7.81 -8.22
CA VAL A 104 1.93 8.24 -8.38
C VAL A 104 2.66 8.26 -7.03
N GLN A 105 2.04 8.86 -6.02
CA GLN A 105 2.53 8.92 -4.65
C GLN A 105 2.77 7.52 -4.09
N THR A 106 1.80 6.62 -4.21
CA THR A 106 1.92 5.23 -3.73
C THR A 106 3.02 4.48 -4.45
N ALA A 107 3.16 4.66 -5.76
CA ALA A 107 4.22 4.04 -6.55
C ALA A 107 5.60 4.52 -6.10
N ALA A 108 5.81 5.83 -5.98
CA ALA A 108 7.07 6.42 -5.51
C ALA A 108 7.43 5.95 -4.08
N MET A 109 6.44 5.93 -3.18
CA MET A 109 6.60 5.49 -1.79
C MET A 109 6.86 3.99 -1.64
N SER A 110 6.41 3.16 -2.58
CA SER A 110 6.57 1.70 -2.49
C SER A 110 8.05 1.27 -2.37
N PHE A 111 8.94 1.96 -3.06
CA PHE A 111 10.38 1.70 -2.99
C PHE A 111 10.93 2.01 -1.60
N ALA A 112 10.57 3.15 -1.03
CA ALA A 112 10.98 3.58 0.30
C ALA A 112 10.44 2.64 1.40
N THR A 113 9.17 2.26 1.30
CA THR A 113 8.53 1.35 2.28
C THR A 113 9.10 -0.07 2.22
N ASN A 114 9.51 -0.56 1.06
CA ASN A 114 10.16 -1.86 0.92
C ASN A 114 11.49 -1.91 1.67
N VAL A 115 12.30 -0.86 1.58
CA VAL A 115 13.56 -0.75 2.34
C VAL A 115 13.26 -0.77 3.84
N MET A 116 12.30 0.03 4.30
CA MET A 116 11.94 0.09 5.71
C MET A 116 11.40 -1.23 6.25
N THR A 117 10.64 -1.97 5.44
CA THR A 117 10.14 -3.30 5.80
C THR A 117 11.29 -4.29 6.03
N ALA A 118 12.43 -4.15 5.34
CA ALA A 118 13.60 -4.99 5.56
C ALA A 118 14.31 -4.69 6.91
N PHE A 119 14.23 -3.46 7.43
CA PHE A 119 14.78 -3.09 8.74
C PHE A 119 13.91 -3.52 9.92
N ARG A 120 12.60 -3.68 9.75
CA ARG A 120 11.65 -4.02 10.83
C ARG A 120 12.06 -5.22 11.69
N PRO A 121 12.45 -6.39 11.15
CA PRO A 121 12.82 -7.55 11.96
C PRO A 121 14.02 -7.29 12.86
N GLN A 122 14.99 -6.51 12.37
CA GLN A 122 16.18 -6.17 13.14
C GLN A 122 15.85 -5.19 14.28
N ILE A 123 15.01 -4.18 14.01
CA ILE A 123 14.54 -3.23 15.01
C ILE A 123 13.78 -3.95 16.13
N VAL A 124 12.89 -4.87 15.81
CA VAL A 124 12.14 -5.66 16.80
C VAL A 124 13.08 -6.55 17.61
N LYS A 125 14.07 -7.17 16.98
CA LYS A 125 15.07 -8.01 17.66
C LYS A 125 15.93 -7.21 18.63
N THR A 126 16.43 -6.05 18.25
CA THR A 126 17.25 -5.18 19.12
C THR A 126 16.42 -4.61 20.27
N TYR A 127 15.14 -4.28 20.02
CA TYR A 127 14.21 -3.88 21.08
C TYR A 127 14.00 -5.00 22.11
N ALA A 128 13.73 -6.22 21.66
CA ALA A 128 13.54 -7.38 22.53
C ALA A 128 14.81 -7.72 23.33
N ALA A 129 15.99 -7.48 22.76
CA ALA A 129 17.28 -7.62 23.43
C ALA A 129 17.63 -6.44 24.38
N LYS A 130 16.75 -5.42 24.49
CA LYS A 130 16.97 -4.19 25.25
C LYS A 130 18.21 -3.38 24.82
N SER A 131 18.70 -3.60 23.59
CA SER A 131 19.83 -2.86 23.00
C SER A 131 19.33 -1.56 22.35
N TYR A 132 18.86 -0.63 23.14
CA TYR A 132 18.20 0.60 22.64
C TYR A 132 19.12 1.47 21.77
N SER A 133 20.42 1.49 22.06
CA SER A 133 21.39 2.25 21.25
C SER A 133 21.48 1.71 19.82
N GLU A 134 21.58 0.39 19.66
CA GLU A 134 21.59 -0.25 18.35
C GLU A 134 20.26 -0.07 17.62
N MET A 135 19.15 -0.16 18.33
CA MET A 135 17.81 0.08 17.78
C MET A 135 17.70 1.50 17.20
N ILE A 136 18.13 2.52 17.96
CA ILE A 136 18.11 3.92 17.49
C ILE A 136 19.01 4.11 16.27
N ASN A 137 20.19 3.49 16.25
CA ASN A 137 21.08 3.54 15.10
C ASN A 137 20.44 2.90 13.84
N LEU A 138 19.78 1.75 14.00
CA LEU A 138 19.07 1.09 12.88
C LEU A 138 17.89 1.94 12.38
N ILE A 139 17.14 2.55 13.29
CA ILE A 139 16.06 3.47 12.94
C ILE A 139 16.61 4.67 12.17
N SER A 140 17.67 5.30 12.67
CA SER A 140 18.29 6.46 12.02
C SER A 140 18.84 6.12 10.64
N LEU A 141 19.57 5.01 10.53
CA LEU A 141 20.11 4.54 9.25
C LEU A 141 19.01 4.22 8.24
N GLY A 142 17.99 3.47 8.68
CA GLY A 142 16.84 3.13 7.84
C GLY A 142 16.11 4.38 7.34
N SER A 143 16.01 5.42 8.19
CA SER A 143 15.43 6.72 7.85
C SER A 143 16.18 7.41 6.73
N ILE A 144 17.48 7.56 6.93
CA ILE A 144 18.35 8.28 6.00
C ILE A 144 18.29 7.58 4.64
N ILE A 145 18.44 6.24 4.61
CA ILE A 145 18.39 5.47 3.37
C ILE A 145 17.03 5.62 2.68
N THR A 146 15.94 5.48 3.43
CA THR A 146 14.58 5.61 2.90
C THR A 146 14.33 7.01 2.33
N TYR A 147 14.78 8.05 3.03
CA TYR A 147 14.64 9.44 2.60
C TYR A 147 15.44 9.73 1.34
N ILE A 148 16.72 9.32 1.30
CA ILE A 148 17.57 9.50 0.11
C ILE A 148 17.00 8.75 -1.08
N LEU A 149 16.56 7.51 -0.88
CA LEU A 149 15.97 6.72 -1.97
C LEU A 149 14.68 7.38 -2.50
N TYR A 150 13.84 7.87 -1.60
CA TYR A 150 12.63 8.60 -2.00
C TYR A 150 12.99 9.90 -2.75
N LEU A 151 13.97 10.64 -2.30
CA LEU A 151 14.42 11.88 -2.94
C LEU A 151 14.94 11.63 -4.35
N ILE A 152 15.75 10.58 -4.55
CA ILE A 152 16.26 10.18 -5.88
C ILE A 152 15.11 9.87 -6.85
N ILE A 153 14.04 9.24 -6.36
CA ILE A 153 12.88 8.87 -7.19
C ILE A 153 11.94 10.07 -7.39
N ALA A 154 11.64 10.80 -6.32
CA ALA A 154 10.67 11.89 -6.37
C ALA A 154 11.18 13.11 -7.17
N THR A 155 12.48 13.38 -7.14
CA THR A 155 13.05 14.54 -7.83
C THR A 155 12.80 14.51 -9.35
N PRO A 156 13.21 13.47 -10.10
CA PRO A 156 12.91 13.40 -11.53
C PRO A 156 11.41 13.34 -11.81
N LEU A 157 10.61 12.64 -10.96
CA LEU A 157 9.16 12.59 -11.11
C LEU A 157 8.52 13.98 -11.00
N ILE A 158 8.98 14.85 -10.08
CA ILE A 158 8.43 16.20 -9.91
C ILE A 158 8.73 17.06 -11.13
N PHE A 159 9.94 16.99 -11.70
CA PHE A 159 10.33 17.80 -12.85
C PHE A 159 9.64 17.33 -14.14
N GLU A 160 9.65 16.03 -14.40
CA GLU A 160 9.15 15.42 -15.63
C GLU A 160 7.71 14.89 -15.51
N MET A 161 6.94 15.35 -14.52
CA MET A 161 5.60 14.84 -14.23
C MET A 161 4.65 14.98 -15.43
N ASP A 162 4.73 16.07 -16.16
CA ASP A 162 3.91 16.33 -17.34
C ASP A 162 4.17 15.28 -18.42
N PHE A 163 5.43 15.05 -18.76
CA PHE A 163 5.84 14.04 -19.74
C PHE A 163 5.44 12.62 -19.32
N ILE A 164 5.62 12.29 -18.03
CA ILE A 164 5.29 10.97 -17.49
C ILE A 164 3.78 10.70 -17.56
N LEU A 165 2.96 11.68 -17.20
CA LEU A 165 1.51 11.54 -17.26
C LEU A 165 0.99 11.40 -18.69
N HIS A 166 1.57 12.10 -19.67
CA HIS A 166 1.20 11.96 -21.08
C HIS A 166 1.60 10.61 -21.69
N ILE A 167 2.67 9.97 -21.20
CA ILE A 167 3.02 8.60 -21.62
C ILE A 167 2.08 7.57 -20.99
N TRP A 168 1.67 7.81 -19.74
CA TRP A 168 0.88 6.85 -18.99
C TRP A 168 -0.61 6.91 -19.28
N LEU A 169 -1.15 8.12 -19.50
CA LEU A 169 -2.57 8.38 -19.72
C LEU A 169 -2.80 8.88 -21.14
N GLU A 170 -3.84 8.38 -21.81
CA GLU A 170 -4.26 8.90 -23.12
C GLU A 170 -4.75 10.35 -23.02
N GLU A 171 -5.51 10.66 -21.96
CA GLU A 171 -5.97 12.00 -21.63
C GLU A 171 -5.56 12.33 -20.17
N VAL A 172 -4.81 13.41 -20.01
CA VAL A 172 -4.40 13.90 -18.68
C VAL A 172 -5.46 14.87 -18.15
N PRO A 173 -6.13 14.55 -17.03
CA PRO A 173 -7.12 15.44 -16.45
C PRO A 173 -6.50 16.78 -16.03
N ASP A 174 -7.29 17.85 -16.13
CA ASP A 174 -6.90 19.16 -15.63
C ASP A 174 -6.44 19.06 -14.18
N TYR A 175 -5.38 19.80 -13.84
CA TYR A 175 -4.74 19.84 -12.51
C TYR A 175 -4.01 18.56 -12.08
N ALA A 176 -4.06 17.44 -12.81
CA ALA A 176 -3.40 16.19 -12.39
C ALA A 176 -1.89 16.37 -12.17
N VAL A 177 -1.20 17.08 -13.07
CA VAL A 177 0.23 17.39 -12.95
C VAL A 177 0.53 18.16 -11.67
N CYS A 178 -0.28 19.18 -11.36
CA CYS A 178 -0.12 20.00 -10.17
C CYS A 178 -0.36 19.17 -8.88
N PHE A 179 -1.42 18.37 -8.86
CA PHE A 179 -1.72 17.48 -7.73
C PHE A 179 -0.61 16.45 -7.49
N CYS A 180 -0.08 15.86 -8.55
CA CYS A 180 1.04 14.89 -8.45
C CYS A 180 2.31 15.56 -7.87
N ARG A 181 2.67 16.74 -8.37
CA ARG A 181 3.83 17.48 -7.86
C ARG A 181 3.68 17.83 -6.39
N LEU A 182 2.50 18.37 -6.01
CA LEU A 182 2.20 18.71 -4.61
C LEU A 182 2.21 17.47 -3.70
N ALA A 183 1.63 16.36 -4.14
CA ALA A 183 1.60 15.12 -3.36
C ALA A 183 3.01 14.58 -3.11
N LEU A 184 3.88 14.58 -4.13
CA LEU A 184 5.28 14.17 -3.98
C LEU A 184 6.07 15.10 -3.06
N LEU A 185 5.86 16.41 -3.16
CA LEU A 185 6.46 17.39 -2.25
C LEU A 185 5.99 17.20 -0.81
N MET A 186 4.69 16.99 -0.58
CA MET A 186 4.16 16.71 0.75
C MET A 186 4.80 15.45 1.36
N ASP A 187 5.02 14.42 0.55
CA ASP A 187 5.68 13.20 1.02
C ASP A 187 7.16 13.41 1.36
N LEU A 188 7.88 14.28 0.65
CA LEU A 188 9.26 14.64 1.02
C LEU A 188 9.30 15.19 2.46
N PHE A 189 8.38 16.07 2.83
CA PHE A 189 8.30 16.61 4.19
C PHE A 189 7.80 15.57 5.20
N SER A 190 6.80 14.76 4.83
CA SER A 190 6.22 13.75 5.71
C SER A 190 7.19 12.62 6.04
N ASN A 191 8.07 12.27 5.10
CA ASN A 191 9.06 11.22 5.30
C ASN A 191 10.12 11.57 6.34
N LEU A 192 10.43 12.85 6.56
CA LEU A 192 11.33 13.28 7.62
C LEU A 192 10.83 12.86 9.02
N GLY A 193 9.51 12.82 9.23
CA GLY A 193 8.91 12.44 10.51
C GLY A 193 8.44 10.98 10.59
N ARG A 194 8.33 10.27 9.47
CA ARG A 194 7.69 8.94 9.41
C ARG A 194 8.46 7.84 10.13
N VAL A 195 9.75 8.02 10.28
CA VAL A 195 10.62 7.04 10.92
C VAL A 195 10.49 7.08 12.44
N LEU A 196 10.02 8.18 13.00
CA LEU A 196 9.72 8.30 14.42
C LEU A 196 8.38 7.63 14.79
N MET A 197 7.60 7.15 13.82
CA MET A 197 6.29 6.52 14.00
C MET A 197 6.30 4.97 13.88
N ILE A 198 7.48 4.35 13.89
CA ILE A 198 7.66 2.89 13.94
C ILE A 198 7.86 2.44 15.42
#